data_8ba97a2df57ff7c3a7fe11e02d9f46fb
#
_entry.id   8ba97a2df57ff7c3a7fe11e02d9f46fb
#
_cell.length_a   1.000
_cell.length_b   1.000
_cell.length_c   1.000
_cell.angle_alpha   90.00
_cell.angle_beta   90.00
_cell.angle_gamma   90.00
#
_symmetry.space_group_name_H-M   'P 1'
#
loop_
_entity.id
_entity.type
_entity.pdbx_description
1 polymer ?
#
loop_
_entity_poly.entity_id
_entity_poly.type
_entity_poly.pdbx_seq_one_letter_code
_entity_poly.pdbx_strand_id
1 'polypeptide(L)'
;MRFVKFGCAVAALALGGCFSIGSDSKAPDQLLTLTPAVIAPAGDAASGDMASALAVTEPSTPQHLNVISIPVRLSDSSLAYLQDAFWVQKPSQLFQRVLAETIRATSDRLVIGGGELDYAARTQLGGELVAMDYDAPNSSVVVRYDAVLRQPDGDVRTQRFESVVSGVSPDALSVGPAFNQAVNEVAAQVADWVG
;
A
#
# COMPACT_ATOMS: atom_id res chain seq x y z
N MET A 1 -87.63 -7.38 14.79
CA MET A 1 -86.59 -6.36 14.84
C MET A 1 -85.29 -7.02 15.27
N ARG A 2 -84.39 -7.29 14.33
CA ARG A 2 -83.08 -8.00 14.57
C ARG A 2 -81.97 -7.08 14.15
N PHE A 3 -81.20 -6.62 15.11
CA PHE A 3 -80.00 -5.82 14.88
C PHE A 3 -78.83 -6.75 14.54
N VAL A 4 -78.29 -6.57 13.34
CA VAL A 4 -77.05 -7.20 12.87
C VAL A 4 -75.90 -6.31 13.30
N LYS A 5 -75.04 -6.84 14.15
CA LYS A 5 -73.78 -6.17 14.54
C LYS A 5 -72.73 -6.56 13.55
N PHE A 6 -72.24 -5.60 12.77
CA PHE A 6 -71.07 -5.71 11.92
C PHE A 6 -69.77 -5.61 12.78
N GLY A 7 -69.02 -6.68 12.87
CA GLY A 7 -67.69 -6.71 13.48
C GLY A 7 -66.64 -6.37 12.49
N CYS A 8 -65.96 -5.27 12.73
CA CYS A 8 -64.86 -4.83 11.94
C CYS A 8 -63.54 -5.56 12.39
N ALA A 9 -63.06 -6.49 11.59
CA ALA A 9 -61.78 -7.18 11.85
C ALA A 9 -60.63 -6.32 11.32
N VAL A 10 -59.85 -5.73 12.22
CA VAL A 10 -58.61 -5.03 11.89
C VAL A 10 -57.51 -6.06 11.77
N ALA A 11 -57.03 -6.30 10.55
CA ALA A 11 -55.85 -7.10 10.26
C ALA A 11 -54.60 -6.25 10.49
N ALA A 12 -53.89 -6.51 11.58
CA ALA A 12 -52.58 -5.93 11.85
C ALA A 12 -51.53 -6.65 10.99
N LEU A 13 -51.06 -6.00 9.93
CA LEU A 13 -49.86 -6.43 9.20
C LEU A 13 -48.62 -6.12 10.04
N ALA A 14 -48.07 -7.14 10.67
CA ALA A 14 -46.74 -7.08 11.28
C ALA A 14 -45.70 -7.10 10.16
N LEU A 15 -45.18 -5.94 9.75
CA LEU A 15 -43.93 -5.82 8.99
C LEU A 15 -42.77 -6.01 9.97
N GLY A 16 -42.46 -7.26 10.29
CA GLY A 16 -41.27 -7.65 11.01
C GLY A 16 -40.27 -8.27 10.05
N GLY A 17 -39.47 -7.47 9.38
CA GLY A 17 -38.47 -7.96 8.44
C GLY A 17 -37.25 -7.11 8.37
N CYS A 18 -36.61 -6.80 9.52
CA CYS A 18 -35.19 -6.40 9.49
C CYS A 18 -34.35 -7.67 9.32
N PHE A 19 -34.15 -8.06 8.07
CA PHE A 19 -33.19 -9.10 7.75
C PHE A 19 -31.81 -8.46 7.81
N SER A 20 -31.21 -8.40 9.00
CA SER A 20 -29.80 -8.11 9.16
C SER A 20 -29.02 -9.34 8.68
N ILE A 21 -28.68 -9.38 7.40
CA ILE A 21 -27.56 -10.19 6.95
C ILE A 21 -26.31 -9.45 7.41
N GLY A 22 -26.03 -9.49 8.70
CA GLY A 22 -24.74 -9.18 9.25
C GLY A 22 -23.84 -10.37 8.92
N SER A 23 -23.06 -10.29 7.86
CA SER A 23 -21.79 -10.99 7.86
C SER A 23 -21.03 -10.41 9.06
N ASP A 24 -20.77 -11.23 10.07
CA ASP A 24 -19.85 -10.92 11.15
C ASP A 24 -18.42 -10.82 10.58
N SER A 25 -18.20 -9.83 9.75
CA SER A 25 -16.85 -9.39 9.43
C SER A 25 -16.37 -8.60 10.65
N LYS A 26 -15.89 -9.30 11.66
CA LYS A 26 -15.16 -8.68 12.76
C LYS A 26 -14.11 -7.77 12.14
N ALA A 27 -14.08 -6.51 12.54
CA ALA A 27 -13.01 -5.61 12.11
C ALA A 27 -11.67 -6.24 12.53
N PRO A 28 -10.62 -6.16 11.69
CA PRO A 28 -9.33 -6.72 12.03
C PRO A 28 -8.82 -6.09 13.34
N ASP A 29 -8.25 -6.90 14.21
CA ASP A 29 -7.76 -6.46 15.53
C ASP A 29 -6.59 -5.46 15.39
N GLN A 30 -5.88 -5.48 14.23
CA GLN A 30 -4.80 -4.56 13.89
C GLN A 30 -4.71 -4.37 12.37
N LEU A 31 -4.20 -3.21 11.97
CA LEU A 31 -3.84 -2.91 10.59
C LEU A 31 -2.33 -2.77 10.49
N LEU A 32 -1.75 -3.30 9.41
CA LEU A 32 -0.34 -3.20 9.12
C LEU A 32 -0.04 -1.87 8.42
N THR A 33 1.11 -1.30 8.72
CA THR A 33 1.64 -0.10 8.06
C THR A 33 3.13 -0.27 7.79
N LEU A 34 3.70 0.63 6.97
CA LEU A 34 5.13 0.70 6.73
C LEU A 34 5.68 1.99 7.35
N THR A 35 6.85 1.86 7.98
CA THR A 35 7.55 2.96 8.63
C THR A 35 8.94 3.08 8.02
N PRO A 36 9.37 4.27 7.57
CA PRO A 36 10.73 4.50 7.10
C PRO A 36 11.77 4.19 8.20
N ALA A 37 12.86 3.55 7.83
CA ALA A 37 13.98 3.26 8.75
C ALA A 37 14.80 4.52 9.06
N VAL A 38 14.83 5.46 8.12
CA VAL A 38 15.44 6.79 8.27
C VAL A 38 14.39 7.86 8.03
N ILE A 39 14.43 8.92 8.82
CA ILE A 39 13.45 10.01 8.79
C ILE A 39 14.23 11.33 8.81
N ALA A 40 13.85 12.27 7.96
CA ALA A 40 14.39 13.62 8.01
C ALA A 40 14.09 14.27 9.38
N PRO A 41 15.05 14.97 10.00
CA PRO A 41 14.83 15.61 11.30
C PRO A 41 13.67 16.59 11.28
N ALA A 42 12.92 16.66 12.39
CA ALA A 42 11.86 17.65 12.51
C ALA A 42 12.44 19.08 12.47
N GLY A 43 11.91 19.92 11.59
CA GLY A 43 12.41 21.28 11.37
C GLY A 43 13.48 21.38 10.29
N ASP A 44 13.89 20.26 9.68
CA ASP A 44 14.74 20.28 8.50
C ASP A 44 13.99 20.98 7.34
N ALA A 45 14.66 21.92 6.71
CA ALA A 45 14.08 22.74 5.66
C ALA A 45 14.90 22.54 4.36
N ALA A 46 14.40 21.68 3.49
CA ALA A 46 14.90 21.61 2.14
C ALA A 46 14.30 22.75 1.32
N SER A 47 15.14 23.58 0.71
CA SER A 47 14.74 24.61 -0.23
C SER A 47 15.46 24.39 -1.56
N GLY A 48 14.77 24.61 -2.67
CA GLY A 48 15.33 24.41 -3.99
C GLY A 48 14.42 24.92 -5.09
N ASP A 49 14.93 24.90 -6.33
CA ASP A 49 14.12 25.22 -7.50
C ASP A 49 13.31 23.96 -7.89
N MET A 50 12.07 24.19 -8.31
CA MET A 50 11.20 23.11 -8.86
C MET A 50 11.83 22.38 -10.04
N ALA A 51 12.73 23.05 -10.78
CA ALA A 51 13.48 22.40 -11.88
C ALA A 51 14.46 21.32 -11.39
N SER A 52 14.97 21.45 -10.16
CA SER A 52 15.91 20.49 -9.55
C SER A 52 15.22 19.52 -8.56
N ALA A 53 13.96 19.79 -8.24
CA ALA A 53 13.18 18.95 -7.34
C ALA A 53 12.97 17.55 -7.93
N LEU A 54 12.96 16.55 -7.05
CA LEU A 54 12.62 15.17 -7.38
C LEU A 54 11.17 14.89 -6.94
N ALA A 55 10.30 14.59 -7.88
CA ALA A 55 8.97 14.07 -7.56
C ALA A 55 9.03 12.53 -7.43
N VAL A 56 8.57 12.01 -6.31
CA VAL A 56 8.38 10.57 -6.10
C VAL A 56 6.90 10.26 -6.28
N THR A 57 6.54 9.70 -7.43
CA THR A 57 5.15 9.41 -7.77
C THR A 57 4.70 8.06 -7.22
N GLU A 58 3.38 7.91 -7.00
CA GLU A 58 2.82 6.61 -6.62
C GLU A 58 3.09 5.59 -7.73
N PRO A 59 3.73 4.44 -7.43
CA PRO A 59 3.99 3.42 -8.44
C PRO A 59 2.69 2.74 -8.89
N SER A 60 2.64 2.34 -10.15
CA SER A 60 1.60 1.42 -10.62
C SER A 60 1.76 0.05 -9.94
N THR A 61 0.69 -0.72 -9.91
CA THR A 61 0.68 -2.07 -9.35
C THR A 61 -0.16 -3.00 -10.20
N PRO A 62 0.17 -4.30 -10.24
CA PRO A 62 -0.73 -5.33 -10.72
C PRO A 62 -2.03 -5.34 -9.89
N GLN A 63 -3.11 -5.85 -10.48
CA GLN A 63 -4.45 -5.81 -9.86
C GLN A 63 -4.50 -6.48 -8.48
N HIS A 64 -3.75 -7.55 -8.26
CA HIS A 64 -3.73 -8.25 -6.97
C HIS A 64 -3.06 -7.46 -5.84
N LEU A 65 -2.24 -6.44 -6.15
CA LEU A 65 -1.66 -5.50 -5.19
C LEU A 65 -2.50 -4.21 -5.04
N ASN A 66 -3.51 -3.99 -5.87
CA ASN A 66 -4.36 -2.81 -5.78
C ASN A 66 -5.48 -2.94 -4.72
N VAL A 67 -5.20 -3.68 -3.66
CA VAL A 67 -6.09 -3.95 -2.53
C VAL A 67 -5.33 -3.81 -1.21
N ILE A 68 -6.05 -3.77 -0.09
CA ILE A 68 -5.43 -3.69 1.24
C ILE A 68 -5.10 -5.07 1.84
N SER A 69 -5.55 -6.16 1.22
CA SER A 69 -5.20 -7.52 1.65
C SER A 69 -3.79 -7.89 1.20
N ILE A 70 -3.11 -8.74 1.96
CA ILE A 70 -1.75 -9.18 1.67
C ILE A 70 -1.81 -10.39 0.73
N PRO A 71 -1.27 -10.30 -0.49
CA PRO A 71 -1.22 -11.44 -1.39
C PRO A 71 -0.27 -12.52 -0.89
N VAL A 72 -0.70 -13.77 -1.08
CA VAL A 72 0.08 -14.97 -0.79
C VAL A 72 0.25 -15.74 -2.09
N ARG A 73 1.47 -15.88 -2.56
CA ARG A 73 1.82 -16.72 -3.70
C ARG A 73 1.88 -18.16 -3.23
N LEU A 74 0.99 -19.01 -3.74
CA LEU A 74 0.95 -20.44 -3.45
C LEU A 74 1.76 -21.27 -4.45
N SER A 75 1.81 -20.80 -5.71
CA SER A 75 2.59 -21.38 -6.81
C SER A 75 2.77 -20.32 -7.91
N ASP A 76 3.42 -20.68 -9.02
CA ASP A 76 3.63 -19.79 -10.18
C ASP A 76 2.31 -19.32 -10.82
N SER A 77 1.21 -20.01 -10.59
CA SER A 77 -0.10 -19.71 -11.19
C SER A 77 -1.25 -19.56 -10.19
N SER A 78 -0.94 -19.54 -8.88
CA SER A 78 -1.97 -19.51 -7.83
C SER A 78 -1.65 -18.49 -6.75
N LEU A 79 -2.60 -17.61 -6.49
CA LEU A 79 -2.57 -16.60 -5.45
C LEU A 79 -3.74 -16.77 -4.48
N ALA A 80 -3.51 -16.44 -3.23
CA ALA A 80 -4.51 -16.28 -2.19
C ALA A 80 -4.27 -14.94 -1.46
N TYR A 81 -5.05 -14.67 -0.40
CA TYR A 81 -4.78 -13.56 0.50
C TYR A 81 -4.63 -14.09 1.92
N LEU A 82 -3.72 -13.47 2.67
CA LEU A 82 -3.51 -13.79 4.08
C LEU A 82 -4.76 -13.42 4.88
N GLN A 83 -5.19 -14.33 5.74
CA GLN A 83 -6.33 -14.08 6.62
C GLN A 83 -5.96 -13.12 7.74
N ASP A 84 -6.90 -12.28 8.15
CA ASP A 84 -6.79 -11.36 9.29
C ASP A 84 -5.57 -10.41 9.25
N ALA A 85 -4.98 -10.19 8.05
CA ALA A 85 -3.85 -9.29 7.83
C ALA A 85 -4.18 -8.30 6.72
N PHE A 86 -4.27 -7.02 7.09
CA PHE A 86 -4.66 -5.95 6.17
C PHE A 86 -3.74 -4.74 6.33
N TRP A 87 -3.44 -4.09 5.22
CA TRP A 87 -2.78 -2.81 5.20
C TRP A 87 -3.73 -1.68 5.60
N VAL A 88 -3.21 -0.64 6.25
CA VAL A 88 -3.98 0.59 6.55
C VAL A 88 -4.32 1.39 5.29
N GLN A 89 -3.52 1.25 4.24
CA GLN A 89 -3.69 1.87 2.91
C GLN A 89 -3.20 0.90 1.84
N LYS A 90 -3.40 1.22 0.56
CA LYS A 90 -2.86 0.40 -0.54
C LYS A 90 -1.33 0.31 -0.47
N PRO A 91 -0.75 -0.85 -0.83
CA PRO A 91 0.71 -1.04 -0.87
C PRO A 91 1.48 0.04 -1.63
N SER A 92 0.96 0.49 -2.78
CA SER A 92 1.57 1.55 -3.60
C SER A 92 1.76 2.86 -2.82
N GLN A 93 0.76 3.26 -2.05
CA GLN A 93 0.77 4.49 -1.26
C GLN A 93 1.72 4.38 -0.06
N LEU A 94 1.73 3.22 0.60
CA LEU A 94 2.65 2.95 1.70
C LEU A 94 4.09 2.93 1.22
N PHE A 95 4.37 2.26 0.10
CA PHE A 95 5.68 2.18 -0.53
C PHE A 95 6.18 3.56 -0.97
N GLN A 96 5.36 4.34 -1.70
CA GLN A 96 5.71 5.70 -2.12
C GLN A 96 6.13 6.57 -0.93
N ARG A 97 5.38 6.52 0.18
CA ARG A 97 5.68 7.31 1.38
C ARG A 97 7.02 6.93 2.01
N VAL A 98 7.32 5.63 2.13
CA VAL A 98 8.61 5.16 2.65
C VAL A 98 9.74 5.57 1.71
N LEU A 99 9.57 5.38 0.40
CA LEU A 99 10.56 5.73 -0.61
C LEU A 99 10.86 7.23 -0.62
N ALA A 100 9.83 8.08 -0.64
CA ALA A 100 10.00 9.53 -0.63
C ALA A 100 10.71 10.01 0.65
N GLU A 101 10.34 9.45 1.81
CA GLU A 101 10.97 9.82 3.07
C GLU A 101 12.42 9.33 3.17
N THR A 102 12.71 8.12 2.70
CA THR A 102 14.09 7.60 2.67
C THR A 102 14.98 8.49 1.81
N ILE A 103 14.55 8.84 0.59
CA ILE A 103 15.33 9.72 -0.29
C ILE A 103 15.50 11.11 0.34
N ARG A 104 14.45 11.68 0.94
CA ARG A 104 14.53 12.98 1.62
C ARG A 104 15.53 12.96 2.76
N ALA A 105 15.56 11.90 3.54
CA ALA A 105 16.44 11.78 4.70
C ALA A 105 17.90 11.47 4.36
N THR A 106 18.17 10.95 3.14
CA THR A 106 19.51 10.50 2.73
C THR A 106 20.15 11.35 1.63
N SER A 107 19.43 12.34 1.08
CA SER A 107 19.93 13.23 0.03
C SER A 107 19.67 14.70 0.35
N ASP A 108 20.46 15.59 -0.25
CA ASP A 108 20.27 17.05 -0.14
C ASP A 108 19.23 17.60 -1.14
N ARG A 109 18.49 16.72 -1.81
CA ARG A 109 17.52 17.11 -2.85
C ARG A 109 16.19 17.58 -2.24
N LEU A 110 15.57 18.56 -2.88
CA LEU A 110 14.17 18.86 -2.63
C LEU A 110 13.31 17.71 -3.15
N VAL A 111 12.77 16.89 -2.23
CA VAL A 111 11.91 15.74 -2.54
C VAL A 111 10.46 16.10 -2.36
N ILE A 112 9.66 15.92 -3.40
CA ILE A 112 8.21 16.09 -3.41
C ILE A 112 7.61 14.70 -3.52
N GLY A 113 6.75 14.33 -2.59
CA GLY A 113 6.10 13.03 -2.56
C GLY A 113 4.60 13.16 -2.34
N GLY A 114 3.82 12.87 -3.37
CA GLY A 114 2.36 12.90 -3.35
C GLY A 114 1.75 14.29 -3.38
N GLY A 115 0.94 14.56 -4.39
CA GLY A 115 0.15 15.77 -4.51
C GLY A 115 0.27 16.49 -5.84
N GLU A 116 -0.36 17.68 -5.93
CA GLU A 116 -0.42 18.45 -7.17
C GLU A 116 0.95 18.97 -7.65
N LEU A 117 1.91 19.14 -6.75
CA LEU A 117 3.24 19.61 -7.08
C LEU A 117 4.10 18.58 -7.83
N ASP A 118 3.74 17.30 -7.78
CA ASP A 118 4.48 16.23 -8.46
C ASP A 118 4.59 16.48 -9.98
N TYR A 119 3.59 17.13 -10.57
CA TYR A 119 3.58 17.45 -12.00
C TYR A 119 4.48 18.63 -12.37
N ALA A 120 4.86 19.45 -11.40
CA ALA A 120 5.71 20.61 -11.64
C ALA A 120 7.20 20.29 -11.61
N ALA A 121 7.60 19.19 -10.97
CA ALA A 121 8.98 18.73 -10.91
C ALA A 121 9.41 18.14 -12.26
N ARG A 122 10.61 18.53 -12.71
CA ARG A 122 11.17 18.04 -13.97
C ARG A 122 11.84 16.68 -13.84
N THR A 123 12.35 16.35 -12.65
CA THR A 123 12.86 15.01 -12.34
C THR A 123 11.77 14.21 -11.65
N GLN A 124 11.45 13.04 -12.17
CA GLN A 124 10.40 12.19 -11.64
C GLN A 124 10.90 10.76 -11.44
N LEU A 125 10.72 10.25 -10.24
CA LEU A 125 10.89 8.84 -9.89
C LEU A 125 9.50 8.20 -9.79
N GLY A 126 9.26 7.21 -10.63
CA GLY A 126 8.04 6.40 -10.65
C GLY A 126 8.37 4.97 -11.03
N GLY A 127 7.38 4.24 -11.54
CA GLY A 127 7.57 2.87 -12.00
C GLY A 127 6.46 1.93 -11.53
N GLU A 128 6.80 0.66 -11.32
CA GLU A 128 5.83 -0.38 -10.95
C GLU A 128 6.30 -1.14 -9.71
N LEU A 129 5.45 -1.21 -8.68
CA LEU A 129 5.61 -2.14 -7.57
C LEU A 129 5.11 -3.51 -8.02
N VAL A 130 6.03 -4.33 -8.53
CA VAL A 130 5.73 -5.60 -9.21
C VAL A 130 5.32 -6.70 -8.24
N ALA A 131 5.96 -6.73 -7.05
CA ALA A 131 5.66 -7.67 -5.98
C ALA A 131 5.75 -7.00 -4.61
N MET A 132 4.81 -7.31 -3.76
CA MET A 132 4.79 -7.08 -2.33
C MET A 132 3.89 -8.17 -1.73
N ASP A 133 4.40 -9.40 -1.79
CA ASP A 133 3.65 -10.61 -1.49
C ASP A 133 4.43 -11.56 -0.57
N TYR A 134 3.70 -12.45 0.07
CA TYR A 134 4.26 -13.57 0.81
C TYR A 134 4.39 -14.77 -0.12
N ASP A 135 5.60 -15.30 -0.27
CA ASP A 135 5.92 -16.52 -1.04
C ASP A 135 5.82 -17.73 -0.12
N ALA A 136 4.71 -18.46 -0.19
CA ALA A 136 4.43 -19.59 0.68
C ALA A 136 5.39 -20.77 0.46
N PRO A 137 5.75 -21.16 -0.78
CA PRO A 137 6.74 -22.20 -1.03
C PRO A 137 8.10 -21.96 -0.36
N ASN A 138 8.53 -20.70 -0.29
CA ASN A 138 9.84 -20.32 0.26
C ASN A 138 9.75 -19.71 1.67
N SER A 139 8.55 -19.63 2.26
CA SER A 139 8.31 -19.00 3.57
C SER A 139 9.01 -17.65 3.67
N SER A 140 8.80 -16.79 2.68
CA SER A 140 9.49 -15.49 2.57
C SER A 140 8.54 -14.36 2.16
N VAL A 141 8.91 -13.15 2.54
CA VAL A 141 8.33 -11.92 2.01
C VAL A 141 9.18 -11.44 0.84
N VAL A 142 8.56 -11.06 -0.25
CA VAL A 142 9.22 -10.51 -1.45
C VAL A 142 8.69 -9.12 -1.74
N VAL A 143 9.60 -8.15 -1.90
CA VAL A 143 9.30 -6.81 -2.40
C VAL A 143 10.14 -6.57 -3.63
N ARG A 144 9.48 -6.25 -4.77
CA ARG A 144 10.15 -5.99 -6.06
C ARG A 144 9.58 -4.73 -6.69
N TYR A 145 10.47 -3.83 -7.07
CA TYR A 145 10.12 -2.54 -7.65
C TYR A 145 10.93 -2.29 -8.93
N ASP A 146 10.23 -2.00 -10.02
CA ASP A 146 10.80 -1.55 -11.28
C ASP A 146 10.76 -0.02 -11.31
N ALA A 147 11.88 0.59 -10.94
CA ALA A 147 12.03 2.03 -10.90
C ALA A 147 12.23 2.63 -12.30
N VAL A 148 11.63 3.79 -12.53
CA VAL A 148 11.80 4.62 -13.73
C VAL A 148 12.14 6.04 -13.28
N LEU A 149 13.36 6.49 -13.54
CA LEU A 149 13.80 7.85 -13.28
C LEU A 149 13.84 8.64 -14.61
N ARG A 150 13.00 9.68 -14.69
CA ARG A 150 12.97 10.62 -15.81
C ARG A 150 13.71 11.88 -15.43
N GLN A 151 14.61 12.35 -16.29
CA GLN A 151 15.41 13.54 -16.07
C GLN A 151 14.93 14.72 -16.94
N PRO A 152 15.27 15.96 -16.60
CA PRO A 152 14.83 17.17 -17.31
C PRO A 152 15.29 17.26 -18.76
N ASP A 153 16.41 16.63 -19.11
CA ASP A 153 17.00 16.56 -20.46
C ASP A 153 16.33 15.52 -21.37
N GLY A 154 15.39 14.76 -20.81
CA GLY A 154 14.67 13.68 -21.51
C GLY A 154 15.32 12.31 -21.33
N ASP A 155 16.42 12.20 -20.59
CA ASP A 155 17.01 10.91 -20.26
C ASP A 155 16.09 10.10 -19.33
N VAL A 156 16.00 8.79 -19.59
CA VAL A 156 15.19 7.86 -18.80
C VAL A 156 16.05 6.68 -18.39
N ARG A 157 16.19 6.49 -17.10
CA ARG A 157 16.89 5.36 -16.50
C ARG A 157 15.86 4.41 -15.87
N THR A 158 16.10 3.11 -16.02
CA THR A 158 15.26 2.07 -15.38
C THR A 158 16.14 1.07 -14.65
N GLN A 159 15.68 0.59 -13.49
CA GLN A 159 16.34 -0.46 -12.74
C GLN A 159 15.35 -1.23 -11.90
N ARG A 160 15.56 -2.56 -11.81
CA ARG A 160 14.80 -3.42 -10.90
C ARG A 160 15.52 -3.53 -9.57
N PHE A 161 14.77 -3.37 -8.49
CA PHE A 161 15.21 -3.56 -7.11
C PHE A 161 14.38 -4.65 -6.45
N GLU A 162 15.01 -5.46 -5.62
CA GLU A 162 14.34 -6.55 -4.92
C GLU A 162 14.94 -6.74 -3.53
N SER A 163 14.08 -7.09 -2.60
CA SER A 163 14.47 -7.63 -1.30
C SER A 163 13.60 -8.84 -0.95
N VAL A 164 14.24 -9.85 -0.36
CA VAL A 164 13.61 -11.09 0.08
C VAL A 164 13.98 -11.36 1.53
N VAL A 165 12.98 -11.41 2.41
CA VAL A 165 13.16 -11.76 3.82
C VAL A 165 12.62 -13.18 4.03
N SER A 166 13.51 -14.12 4.33
CA SER A 166 13.20 -15.55 4.47
C SER A 166 12.92 -15.95 5.91
N GLY A 167 12.29 -17.11 6.10
CA GLY A 167 11.99 -17.68 7.42
C GLY A 167 10.82 -16.99 8.11
N VAL A 168 9.88 -16.44 7.34
CA VAL A 168 8.72 -15.69 7.85
C VAL A 168 7.51 -16.62 7.95
N SER A 169 6.82 -16.61 9.09
CA SER A 169 5.55 -17.34 9.24
C SER A 169 4.40 -16.59 8.55
N PRO A 170 3.38 -17.32 8.03
CA PRO A 170 2.25 -16.72 7.30
C PRO A 170 1.17 -16.15 8.23
N ASP A 171 1.56 -15.23 9.09
CA ASP A 171 0.68 -14.54 10.04
C ASP A 171 1.01 -13.04 10.11
N ALA A 172 0.04 -12.22 10.55
CA ALA A 172 0.16 -10.77 10.58
C ALA A 172 1.34 -10.25 11.42
N LEU A 173 1.66 -10.93 12.55
CA LEU A 173 2.74 -10.52 13.46
C LEU A 173 4.12 -10.74 12.84
N SER A 174 4.26 -11.78 12.01
CA SER A 174 5.51 -12.14 11.34
C SER A 174 5.71 -11.39 10.03
N VAL A 175 4.65 -11.29 9.19
CA VAL A 175 4.77 -10.66 7.88
C VAL A 175 4.92 -9.14 7.95
N GLY A 176 4.30 -8.48 8.92
CA GLY A 176 4.38 -7.02 9.07
C GLY A 176 5.81 -6.50 9.22
N PRO A 177 6.59 -6.94 10.20
CA PRO A 177 7.99 -6.57 10.35
C PRO A 177 8.85 -6.96 9.14
N ALA A 178 8.60 -8.14 8.53
CA ALA A 178 9.34 -8.61 7.37
C ALA A 178 9.10 -7.72 6.13
N PHE A 179 7.86 -7.32 5.88
CA PHE A 179 7.57 -6.33 4.82
C PHE A 179 8.20 -4.98 5.11
N ASN A 180 8.15 -4.52 6.36
CA ASN A 180 8.79 -3.26 6.73
C ASN A 180 10.30 -3.29 6.47
N GLN A 181 10.97 -4.39 6.80
CA GLN A 181 12.38 -4.61 6.49
C GLN A 181 12.61 -4.58 4.98
N ALA A 182 11.92 -5.43 4.21
CA ALA A 182 12.12 -5.57 2.76
C ALA A 182 11.86 -4.25 2.00
N VAL A 183 10.81 -3.52 2.38
CA VAL A 183 10.51 -2.22 1.77
C VAL A 183 11.61 -1.20 2.05
N ASN A 184 12.12 -1.13 3.28
CA ASN A 184 13.21 -0.22 3.63
C ASN A 184 14.51 -0.56 2.91
N GLU A 185 14.82 -1.85 2.72
CA GLU A 185 15.98 -2.28 1.94
C GLU A 185 15.87 -1.87 0.47
N VAL A 186 14.70 -2.05 -0.16
CA VAL A 186 14.43 -1.57 -1.52
C VAL A 186 14.52 -0.05 -1.59
N ALA A 187 13.93 0.66 -0.63
CA ALA A 187 13.96 2.12 -0.60
C ALA A 187 15.39 2.67 -0.48
N ALA A 188 16.24 2.05 0.33
CA ALA A 188 17.65 2.42 0.45
C ALA A 188 18.42 2.20 -0.87
N GLN A 189 18.23 1.04 -1.52
CA GLN A 189 18.84 0.76 -2.81
C GLN A 189 18.44 1.78 -3.89
N VAL A 190 17.14 2.16 -3.90
CA VAL A 190 16.64 3.17 -4.85
C VAL A 190 17.21 4.55 -4.51
N ALA A 191 17.27 4.93 -3.24
CA ALA A 191 17.86 6.20 -2.82
C ALA A 191 19.32 6.34 -3.27
N ASP A 192 20.13 5.29 -3.08
CA ASP A 192 21.52 5.24 -3.55
C ASP A 192 21.64 5.34 -5.08
N TRP A 193 20.70 4.77 -5.82
CA TRP A 193 20.68 4.81 -7.29
C TRP A 193 20.26 6.17 -7.85
N VAL A 194 19.36 6.87 -7.16
CA VAL A 194 18.89 8.20 -7.57
C VAL A 194 19.94 9.27 -7.30
N GLY A 195 20.75 9.15 -6.26
CA GLY A 195 21.84 10.04 -5.89
C GLY A 195 21.40 11.23 -5.07
#